data_f9b6d7a70b39a15cc7ae2339d6f7315f
#
_entry.id   f9b6d7a70b39a15cc7ae2339d6f7315f
#
_cell.length_a   1.000
_cell.length_b   1.000
_cell.length_c   1.000
_cell.angle_alpha   90.00
_cell.angle_beta   90.00
_cell.angle_gamma   90.00
#
_symmetry.space_group_name_H-M   'P 1'
#
loop_
_entity.id
_entity.type
_entity.pdbx_description
1 polymer ?
#
loop_
_entity_poly.entity_id
_entity_poly.type
_entity_poly.pdbx_seq_one_letter_code
_entity_poly.pdbx_strand_id
1 'polypeptide(L)'
;MSSVNWNTLLDIDNHRIPHLIIKHKERIGSLSTNLGKVFEANIQQSAKDQGLFFYRIKDVNPMAIKRNFGVSKNNYDCFLYAKGVLFPLELKSTKSKSISFSESMIKAQQIKHLEAASKYEGVLPGFLFNFREPENRVFFIHIKDFLTYKNIAEKQLAHTYISKVNKSSIPIGICEEIGTEVRWMKKKVNYTYYINKMCEELIQGGDAKHRQG
;
A
#
# COMPACT_ATOMS: atom_id res chain seq x y z
N MET A 1 4.57 -44.83 -52.69
CA MET A 1 4.11 -44.20 -51.43
C MET A 1 4.96 -44.76 -50.33
N SER A 2 6.03 -44.10 -49.95
CA SER A 2 7.02 -44.57 -48.97
C SER A 2 6.66 -43.99 -47.58
N SER A 3 6.34 -44.87 -46.66
CA SER A 3 6.10 -44.59 -45.27
C SER A 3 7.38 -44.15 -44.57
N VAL A 4 7.39 -42.89 -44.05
CA VAL A 4 8.48 -42.36 -43.22
C VAL A 4 8.38 -42.98 -41.84
N ASN A 5 9.42 -43.70 -41.44
CA ASN A 5 9.56 -44.35 -40.14
C ASN A 5 10.08 -43.32 -39.13
N TRP A 6 9.21 -42.86 -38.16
CA TRP A 6 9.49 -41.83 -37.15
C TRP A 6 10.31 -42.30 -35.95
N ASN A 7 10.86 -43.53 -35.95
CA ASN A 7 11.58 -44.09 -34.81
C ASN A 7 13.10 -43.89 -34.80
N THR A 8 13.67 -43.10 -35.69
CA THR A 8 15.11 -42.87 -35.82
C THR A 8 15.60 -41.48 -35.47
N LEU A 9 14.85 -40.71 -34.68
CA LEU A 9 15.23 -39.33 -34.31
C LEU A 9 15.16 -39.09 -32.78
N LEU A 10 15.52 -40.08 -31.96
CA LEU A 10 15.65 -39.92 -30.51
C LEU A 10 16.99 -40.53 -30.02
N ASP A 11 18.10 -40.05 -30.60
CA ASP A 11 19.41 -40.19 -29.98
C ASP A 11 20.03 -38.79 -29.90
N ILE A 12 19.47 -37.95 -29.02
CA ILE A 12 20.07 -36.69 -28.63
C ILE A 12 20.60 -36.89 -27.21
N ASP A 13 21.92 -36.86 -27.13
CA ASP A 13 22.79 -36.93 -25.97
C ASP A 13 22.13 -36.38 -24.67
N ASN A 14 21.83 -37.29 -23.77
CA ASN A 14 21.21 -37.09 -22.47
C ASN A 14 22.13 -36.41 -21.44
N HIS A 15 23.29 -35.86 -21.86
CA HIS A 15 24.29 -35.30 -20.92
C HIS A 15 24.46 -33.77 -20.92
N ARG A 16 23.69 -33.01 -21.69
CA ARG A 16 23.83 -31.52 -21.72
C ARG A 16 22.62 -30.72 -21.27
N ILE A 17 21.51 -31.34 -20.88
CA ILE A 17 20.26 -30.62 -20.55
C ILE A 17 20.08 -30.27 -19.06
N PRO A 18 20.70 -30.91 -18.06
CA PRO A 18 20.45 -30.59 -16.65
C PRO A 18 20.88 -29.18 -16.25
N HIS A 19 21.96 -28.65 -16.84
CA HIS A 19 22.53 -27.35 -16.41
C HIS A 19 21.77 -26.13 -16.89
N LEU A 20 21.10 -26.23 -18.04
CA LEU A 20 20.32 -25.09 -18.59
C LEU A 20 18.95 -24.97 -17.93
N ILE A 21 18.33 -26.10 -17.60
CA ILE A 21 17.03 -26.14 -16.90
C ILE A 21 17.17 -25.67 -15.46
N ILE A 22 18.28 -26.02 -14.78
CA ILE A 22 18.56 -25.57 -13.43
C ILE A 22 18.82 -24.06 -13.40
N LYS A 23 19.59 -23.51 -14.34
CA LYS A 23 19.81 -22.05 -14.42
C LYS A 23 18.53 -21.27 -14.77
N HIS A 24 17.59 -21.86 -15.50
CA HIS A 24 16.29 -21.22 -15.78
C HIS A 24 15.36 -21.29 -14.59
N LYS A 25 15.39 -22.40 -13.82
CA LYS A 25 14.61 -22.52 -12.56
C LYS A 25 15.14 -21.60 -11.47
N GLU A 26 16.45 -21.41 -11.36
CA GLU A 26 17.06 -20.46 -10.42
C GLU A 26 16.79 -18.98 -10.80
N ARG A 27 16.67 -18.66 -12.08
CA ARG A 27 16.26 -17.30 -12.52
C ARG A 27 14.77 -17.00 -12.31
N ILE A 28 13.90 -17.99 -12.27
CA ILE A 28 12.48 -17.83 -11.97
C ILE A 28 12.24 -17.78 -10.46
N GLY A 29 13.15 -18.31 -9.63
CA GLY A 29 13.02 -18.38 -8.17
C GLY A 29 13.32 -17.10 -7.40
N SER A 30 13.76 -15.98 -8.03
CA SER A 30 14.17 -14.77 -7.32
C SER A 30 13.53 -13.47 -7.80
N LEU A 31 12.42 -13.50 -8.52
CA LEU A 31 11.52 -12.35 -8.62
C LEU A 31 10.66 -12.30 -7.37
N SER A 32 11.26 -11.89 -6.26
CA SER A 32 10.52 -11.45 -5.08
C SER A 32 9.61 -10.31 -5.52
N THR A 33 8.36 -10.64 -5.84
CA THR A 33 7.35 -9.66 -6.20
C THR A 33 7.19 -8.72 -5.01
N ASN A 34 7.61 -7.47 -5.13
CA ASN A 34 7.43 -6.49 -4.07
C ASN A 34 5.91 -6.22 -3.93
N LEU A 35 5.27 -6.93 -2.99
CA LEU A 35 3.83 -6.91 -2.77
C LEU A 35 3.32 -5.52 -2.37
N GLY A 36 4.18 -4.66 -1.80
CA GLY A 36 3.86 -3.25 -1.58
C GLY A 36 3.64 -2.51 -2.91
N LYS A 37 4.53 -2.73 -3.89
CA LYS A 37 4.37 -2.15 -5.24
C LYS A 37 3.16 -2.70 -5.99
N VAL A 38 2.79 -3.96 -5.76
CA VAL A 38 1.55 -4.53 -6.32
C VAL A 38 0.33 -3.82 -5.73
N PHE A 39 0.31 -3.57 -4.42
CA PHE A 39 -0.77 -2.81 -3.78
C PHE A 39 -0.88 -1.40 -4.35
N GLU A 40 0.24 -0.67 -4.44
CA GLU A 40 0.28 0.67 -5.05
C GLU A 40 -0.25 0.68 -6.50
N ALA A 41 0.18 -0.28 -7.32
CA ALA A 41 -0.28 -0.41 -8.70
C ALA A 41 -1.80 -0.71 -8.79
N ASN A 42 -2.32 -1.56 -7.90
CA ASN A 42 -3.75 -1.87 -7.84
C ASN A 42 -4.57 -0.64 -7.41
N ILE A 43 -4.11 0.17 -6.45
CA ILE A 43 -4.76 1.43 -6.06
C ILE A 43 -4.77 2.41 -7.23
N GLN A 44 -3.62 2.61 -7.90
CA GLN A 44 -3.52 3.49 -9.06
C GLN A 44 -4.46 3.07 -10.19
N GLN A 45 -4.50 1.78 -10.53
CA GLN A 45 -5.37 1.27 -11.58
C GLN A 45 -6.84 1.42 -11.19
N SER A 46 -7.18 1.14 -9.93
CA SER A 46 -8.54 1.28 -9.42
C SER A 46 -9.05 2.73 -9.47
N ALA A 47 -8.22 3.69 -9.09
CA ALA A 47 -8.57 5.11 -9.18
C ALA A 47 -8.78 5.54 -10.64
N LYS A 48 -7.89 5.11 -11.55
CA LYS A 48 -8.01 5.40 -12.98
C LYS A 48 -9.29 4.80 -13.59
N ASP A 49 -9.59 3.53 -13.29
CA ASP A 49 -10.79 2.83 -13.79
C ASP A 49 -12.10 3.50 -13.31
N GLN A 50 -12.03 4.24 -12.19
CA GLN A 50 -13.15 4.98 -11.61
C GLN A 50 -13.17 6.46 -12.00
N GLY A 51 -12.30 6.90 -12.92
CA GLY A 51 -12.24 8.27 -13.42
C GLY A 51 -11.74 9.29 -12.41
N LEU A 52 -11.03 8.86 -11.35
CA LEU A 52 -10.48 9.74 -10.34
C LEU A 52 -9.11 10.26 -10.75
N PHE A 53 -8.82 11.53 -10.44
CA PHE A 53 -7.45 12.04 -10.58
C PHE A 53 -6.55 11.36 -9.54
N PHE A 54 -5.53 10.67 -10.03
CA PHE A 54 -4.52 10.01 -9.21
C PHE A 54 -3.13 10.33 -9.76
N TYR A 55 -2.27 10.86 -8.91
CA TYR A 55 -0.90 11.18 -9.27
C TYR A 55 0.07 10.46 -8.32
N ARG A 56 0.77 9.45 -8.85
CA ARG A 56 1.84 8.78 -8.10
C ARG A 56 3.12 9.60 -8.20
N ILE A 57 3.70 9.92 -7.05
CA ILE A 57 5.00 10.58 -7.00
C ILE A 57 6.08 9.52 -7.24
N LYS A 58 6.89 9.72 -8.28
CA LYS A 58 7.94 8.77 -8.64
C LYS A 58 9.02 8.73 -7.55
N ASP A 59 9.47 7.53 -7.22
CA ASP A 59 10.61 7.36 -6.32
C ASP A 59 11.84 8.05 -6.88
N VAL A 60 12.54 8.78 -6.04
CA VAL A 60 13.80 9.41 -6.40
C VAL A 60 14.86 8.34 -6.60
N ASN A 61 15.62 8.43 -7.70
CA ASN A 61 16.71 7.49 -7.97
C ASN A 61 17.72 7.50 -6.79
N PRO A 62 17.98 6.36 -6.14
CA PRO A 62 18.93 6.28 -5.02
C PRO A 62 20.34 6.79 -5.36
N MET A 63 20.76 6.66 -6.62
CA MET A 63 22.05 7.21 -7.07
C MET A 63 22.06 8.75 -7.11
N ALA A 64 20.94 9.40 -7.42
CA ALA A 64 20.83 10.86 -7.41
C ALA A 64 20.91 11.40 -5.97
N ILE A 65 20.34 10.69 -5.02
CA ILE A 65 20.44 11.02 -3.58
C ILE A 65 21.89 10.89 -3.10
N LYS A 66 22.59 9.80 -3.46
CA LYS A 66 23.99 9.56 -3.06
C LYS A 66 24.96 10.61 -3.64
N ARG A 67 24.67 11.19 -4.80
CA ARG A 67 25.49 12.20 -5.46
C ARG A 67 25.22 13.63 -4.99
N ASN A 68 24.45 13.81 -3.93
CA ASN A 68 24.16 15.10 -3.30
C ASN A 68 23.60 16.19 -4.24
N PHE A 69 22.79 15.78 -5.24
CA PHE A 69 22.15 16.73 -6.17
C PHE A 69 20.96 17.49 -5.57
N GLY A 70 20.89 17.66 -4.25
CA GLY A 70 19.81 18.41 -3.59
C GLY A 70 18.42 17.79 -3.74
N VAL A 71 18.34 16.52 -4.12
CA VAL A 71 17.07 15.82 -4.34
C VAL A 71 16.50 15.37 -3.01
N SER A 72 15.40 15.99 -2.59
CA SER A 72 14.68 15.60 -1.39
C SER A 72 13.91 14.29 -1.62
N LYS A 73 13.72 13.52 -0.55
CA LYS A 73 12.80 12.38 -0.57
C LYS A 73 11.37 12.87 -0.75
N ASN A 74 10.53 12.07 -1.41
CA ASN A 74 9.13 12.38 -1.57
C ASN A 74 8.43 12.50 -0.22
N ASN A 75 7.53 13.48 -0.13
CA ASN A 75 6.75 13.74 1.08
C ASN A 75 5.53 12.81 1.19
N TYR A 76 5.06 12.27 0.06
CA TYR A 76 3.89 11.39 -0.06
C TYR A 76 4.15 10.34 -1.14
N ASP A 77 3.45 9.22 -1.09
CA ASP A 77 3.48 8.21 -2.16
C ASP A 77 2.63 8.67 -3.37
N CYS A 78 1.49 9.29 -3.09
CA CYS A 78 0.59 9.77 -4.14
C CYS A 78 -0.38 10.86 -3.67
N PHE A 79 -0.99 11.52 -4.64
CA PHE A 79 -2.17 12.37 -4.48
C PHE A 79 -3.37 11.73 -5.15
N LEU A 80 -4.52 11.81 -4.49
CA LEU A 80 -5.82 11.50 -5.04
C LEU A 80 -6.69 12.76 -4.91
N TYR A 81 -7.46 13.08 -5.94
CA TYR A 81 -8.41 14.21 -5.88
C TYR A 81 -9.80 13.72 -6.27
N ALA A 82 -10.79 14.05 -5.43
CA ALA A 82 -12.17 13.69 -5.63
C ALA A 82 -13.10 14.75 -5.04
N LYS A 83 -14.09 15.18 -5.80
CA LYS A 83 -15.18 16.06 -5.33
C LYS A 83 -14.71 17.31 -4.56
N GLY A 84 -13.66 17.98 -5.03
CA GLY A 84 -13.13 19.18 -4.39
C GLY A 84 -12.15 18.94 -3.24
N VAL A 85 -11.88 17.68 -2.87
CA VAL A 85 -10.98 17.32 -1.78
C VAL A 85 -9.72 16.65 -2.30
N LEU A 86 -8.58 17.06 -1.77
CA LEU A 86 -7.27 16.48 -2.03
C LEU A 86 -6.90 15.50 -0.91
N PHE A 87 -6.45 14.30 -1.30
CA PHE A 87 -5.98 13.24 -0.40
C PHE A 87 -4.48 12.98 -0.64
N PRO A 88 -3.57 13.59 0.12
CA PRO A 88 -2.18 13.16 0.19
C PRO A 88 -2.11 11.82 0.93
N LEU A 89 -1.55 10.78 0.29
CA LEU A 89 -1.61 9.41 0.80
C LEU A 89 -0.24 8.78 0.92
N GLU A 90 -0.07 8.03 1.99
CA GLU A 90 1.01 7.05 2.20
C GLU A 90 0.43 5.64 2.17
N LEU A 91 0.98 4.77 1.35
CA LEU A 91 0.51 3.41 1.15
C LEU A 91 1.42 2.42 1.88
N LYS A 92 0.86 1.62 2.78
CA LYS A 92 1.61 0.61 3.53
C LYS A 92 0.92 -0.74 3.41
N SER A 93 1.70 -1.78 3.13
CA SER A 93 1.16 -3.14 2.96
C SER A 93 1.97 -4.13 3.80
N THR A 94 1.27 -4.95 4.57
CA THR A 94 1.85 -5.98 5.43
C THR A 94 1.12 -7.32 5.29
N LYS A 95 1.80 -8.42 5.62
CA LYS A 95 1.15 -9.71 5.86
C LYS A 95 0.76 -9.94 7.32
N SER A 96 1.25 -9.07 8.21
CA SER A 96 0.97 -9.15 9.64
C SER A 96 -0.39 -8.56 9.97
N LYS A 97 -0.94 -8.92 11.14
CA LYS A 97 -2.20 -8.36 11.68
C LYS A 97 -2.05 -6.96 12.29
N SER A 98 -0.86 -6.37 12.19
CA SER A 98 -0.59 -4.99 12.65
C SER A 98 0.51 -4.34 11.79
N ILE A 99 0.49 -3.01 11.70
CA ILE A 99 1.52 -2.20 11.05
C ILE A 99 2.40 -1.58 12.12
N SER A 100 3.70 -1.84 12.06
CA SER A 100 4.70 -1.35 13.02
C SER A 100 4.89 0.16 12.90
N PHE A 101 5.15 0.83 14.04
CA PHE A 101 5.58 2.24 14.08
C PHE A 101 7.08 2.42 13.82
N SER A 102 7.82 1.32 13.58
CA SER A 102 9.25 1.41 13.28
C SER A 102 9.53 2.31 12.07
N GLU A 103 10.65 3.02 12.09
CA GLU A 103 11.09 3.92 11.01
C GLU A 103 11.25 3.19 9.66
N SER A 104 11.46 1.88 9.67
CA SER A 104 11.49 1.05 8.46
C SER A 104 10.11 0.88 7.80
N MET A 105 9.02 1.02 8.57
CA MET A 105 7.66 0.89 8.08
C MET A 105 6.99 2.25 7.91
N ILE A 106 6.96 3.09 8.95
CA ILE A 106 6.37 4.43 8.95
C ILE A 106 7.44 5.43 9.37
N LYS A 107 7.91 6.25 8.44
CA LYS A 107 8.95 7.23 8.71
C LYS A 107 8.37 8.45 9.44
N ALA A 108 9.10 8.96 10.42
CA ALA A 108 8.73 10.19 11.14
C ALA A 108 8.50 11.37 10.19
N GLN A 109 9.29 11.46 9.10
CA GLN A 109 9.13 12.48 8.08
C GLN A 109 7.78 12.37 7.33
N GLN A 110 7.29 11.16 7.05
CA GLN A 110 5.98 10.93 6.42
C GLN A 110 4.84 11.43 7.32
N ILE A 111 4.89 11.09 8.61
CA ILE A 111 3.93 11.57 9.61
C ILE A 111 3.91 13.10 9.63
N LYS A 112 5.08 13.75 9.73
CA LYS A 112 5.21 15.21 9.77
C LYS A 112 4.58 15.89 8.54
N HIS A 113 4.79 15.34 7.34
CA HIS A 113 4.21 15.91 6.12
C HIS A 113 2.69 15.73 6.04
N LEU A 114 2.17 14.55 6.41
CA LEU A 114 0.73 14.31 6.48
C LEU A 114 0.07 15.22 7.52
N GLU A 115 0.68 15.39 8.70
CA GLU A 115 0.20 16.28 9.75
C GLU A 115 0.19 17.75 9.27
N ALA A 116 1.25 18.20 8.60
CA ALA A 116 1.29 19.53 8.02
C ALA A 116 0.19 19.75 6.98
N ALA A 117 -0.07 18.74 6.13
CA ALA A 117 -1.13 18.80 5.13
C ALA A 117 -2.54 18.86 5.74
N SER A 118 -2.76 18.27 6.92
CA SER A 118 -4.07 18.26 7.58
C SER A 118 -4.53 19.62 8.10
N LYS A 119 -3.68 20.64 8.02
CA LYS A 119 -4.00 22.02 8.43
C LYS A 119 -4.72 22.82 7.33
N TYR A 120 -4.77 22.28 6.11
CA TYR A 120 -5.37 22.98 4.98
C TYR A 120 -6.80 22.50 4.76
N GLU A 121 -7.71 23.44 4.55
CA GLU A 121 -9.10 23.15 4.19
C GLU A 121 -9.16 22.39 2.85
N GLY A 122 -10.07 21.45 2.73
CA GLY A 122 -10.20 20.61 1.53
C GLY A 122 -9.08 19.58 1.33
N VAL A 123 -8.22 19.38 2.36
CA VAL A 123 -7.14 18.38 2.32
C VAL A 123 -7.35 17.31 3.40
N LEU A 124 -7.50 16.06 2.99
CA LEU A 124 -7.67 14.90 3.87
C LEU A 124 -6.46 13.93 3.74
N PRO A 125 -5.35 14.21 4.45
CA PRO A 125 -4.15 13.39 4.39
C PRO A 125 -4.27 12.15 5.28
N GLY A 126 -3.68 11.04 4.84
CA GLY A 126 -3.71 9.83 5.64
C GLY A 126 -2.92 8.68 5.07
N PHE A 127 -3.07 7.54 5.75
CA PHE A 127 -2.50 6.28 5.34
C PHE A 127 -3.56 5.40 4.67
N LEU A 128 -3.16 4.65 3.63
CA LEU A 128 -3.86 3.47 3.17
C LEU A 128 -3.12 2.23 3.67
N PHE A 129 -3.65 1.60 4.71
CA PHE A 129 -3.09 0.41 5.33
C PHE A 129 -3.71 -0.84 4.72
N ASN A 130 -2.89 -1.68 4.09
CA ASN A 130 -3.28 -2.97 3.54
C ASN A 130 -2.75 -4.12 4.38
N PHE A 131 -3.66 -4.91 4.95
CA PHE A 131 -3.42 -6.17 5.63
C PHE A 131 -3.75 -7.30 4.67
N ARG A 132 -2.71 -7.97 4.14
CA ARG A 132 -2.90 -8.99 3.09
C ARG A 132 -3.45 -10.30 3.59
N GLU A 133 -3.25 -10.62 4.88
CA GLU A 133 -3.62 -11.90 5.49
C GLU A 133 -4.45 -11.70 6.76
N PRO A 134 -5.39 -12.66 7.05
CA PRO A 134 -5.83 -13.80 6.23
C PRO A 134 -6.70 -13.37 5.03
N GLU A 135 -7.29 -12.20 5.08
CA GLU A 135 -8.11 -11.58 4.05
C GLU A 135 -7.50 -10.23 3.66
N ASN A 136 -7.52 -9.91 2.39
CA ASN A 136 -7.00 -8.62 1.92
C ASN A 136 -7.89 -7.48 2.43
N ARG A 137 -7.55 -6.86 3.54
CA ARG A 137 -8.31 -5.73 4.10
C ARG A 137 -7.53 -4.43 3.98
N VAL A 138 -8.21 -3.36 3.60
CA VAL A 138 -7.61 -2.04 3.40
C VAL A 138 -8.40 -0.99 4.17
N PHE A 139 -7.68 -0.11 4.86
CA PHE A 139 -8.28 0.98 5.64
C PHE A 139 -7.61 2.30 5.28
N PHE A 140 -8.41 3.34 5.08
CA PHE A 140 -7.93 4.71 5.15
C PHE A 140 -7.95 5.13 6.61
N ILE A 141 -6.80 5.63 7.09
CA ILE A 141 -6.66 6.20 8.44
C ILE A 141 -6.22 7.64 8.29
N HIS A 142 -7.08 8.58 8.72
CA HIS A 142 -6.73 9.99 8.73
C HIS A 142 -5.53 10.25 9.66
N ILE A 143 -4.66 11.19 9.30
CA ILE A 143 -3.43 11.43 10.07
C ILE A 143 -3.69 11.82 11.52
N LYS A 144 -4.75 12.61 11.82
CA LYS A 144 -5.09 13.01 13.19
C LYS A 144 -5.50 11.80 14.03
N ASP A 145 -6.30 10.87 13.48
CA ASP A 145 -6.72 9.64 14.17
C ASP A 145 -5.52 8.72 14.40
N PHE A 146 -4.63 8.60 13.42
CA PHE A 146 -3.39 7.86 13.56
C PHE A 146 -2.50 8.42 14.67
N LEU A 147 -2.32 9.75 14.75
CA LEU A 147 -1.50 10.41 15.77
C LEU A 147 -2.12 10.25 17.16
N THR A 148 -3.42 10.39 17.28
CA THR A 148 -4.16 10.16 18.53
C THR A 148 -3.94 8.74 19.04
N TYR A 149 -4.16 7.74 18.18
CA TYR A 149 -3.90 6.34 18.52
C TYR A 149 -2.43 6.09 18.89
N LYS A 150 -1.50 6.57 18.06
CA LYS A 150 -0.06 6.39 18.30
C LYS A 150 0.39 6.94 19.64
N ASN A 151 -0.08 8.14 20.01
CA ASN A 151 0.24 8.75 21.31
C ASN A 151 -0.31 7.91 22.48
N ILE A 152 -1.56 7.45 22.39
CA ILE A 152 -2.19 6.57 23.39
C ILE A 152 -1.40 5.27 23.51
N ALA A 153 -1.08 4.65 22.39
CA ALA A 153 -0.37 3.38 22.33
C ALA A 153 1.06 3.47 22.92
N GLU A 154 1.85 4.43 22.49
CA GLU A 154 3.24 4.58 22.94
C GLU A 154 3.35 4.94 24.43
N LYS A 155 2.46 5.81 24.91
CA LYS A 155 2.42 6.25 26.31
C LYS A 155 1.56 5.35 27.21
N GLN A 156 0.88 4.35 26.65
CA GLN A 156 -0.03 3.45 27.38
C GLN A 156 -1.08 4.23 28.19
N LEU A 157 -1.68 5.23 27.57
CA LEU A 157 -2.71 6.06 28.19
C LEU A 157 -4.05 5.31 28.32
N ALA A 158 -4.91 5.78 29.22
CA ALA A 158 -6.30 5.32 29.28
C ALA A 158 -7.03 5.60 27.96
N HIS A 159 -7.86 4.66 27.52
CA HIS A 159 -8.55 4.72 26.24
C HIS A 159 -9.89 3.99 26.27
N THR A 160 -10.71 4.24 25.24
CA THR A 160 -12.02 3.62 25.05
C THR A 160 -12.05 2.60 23.91
N TYR A 161 -10.91 2.29 23.29
CA TYR A 161 -10.85 1.29 22.23
C TYR A 161 -11.24 -0.09 22.74
N ILE A 162 -12.08 -0.79 21.98
CA ILE A 162 -12.51 -2.17 22.26
C ILE A 162 -11.39 -3.15 21.88
N SER A 163 -10.70 -2.87 20.77
CA SER A 163 -9.61 -3.68 20.27
C SER A 163 -8.34 -3.51 21.11
N LYS A 164 -7.52 -4.55 21.12
CA LYS A 164 -6.24 -4.54 21.83
C LYS A 164 -5.32 -3.44 21.29
N VAL A 165 -4.84 -2.57 22.17
CA VAL A 165 -3.84 -1.55 21.88
C VAL A 165 -2.44 -2.15 21.99
N ASN A 166 -1.64 -2.01 20.92
CA ASN A 166 -0.25 -2.42 20.89
C ASN A 166 0.68 -1.19 21.01
N LYS A 167 1.66 -1.25 21.91
CA LYS A 167 2.58 -0.14 22.19
C LYS A 167 3.37 0.36 20.96
N SER A 168 3.71 -0.52 20.02
CA SER A 168 4.62 -0.21 18.91
C SER A 168 4.05 -0.48 17.52
N SER A 169 2.72 -0.66 17.43
CA SER A 169 2.06 -0.94 16.15
C SER A 169 0.56 -0.62 16.19
N ILE A 170 -0.04 -0.40 15.03
CA ILE A 170 -1.49 -0.28 14.89
C ILE A 170 -2.07 -1.62 14.40
N PRO A 171 -2.89 -2.32 15.23
CA PRO A 171 -3.57 -3.55 14.84
C PRO A 171 -4.73 -3.29 13.88
N ILE A 172 -5.11 -4.31 13.12
CA ILE A 172 -6.25 -4.27 12.19
C ILE A 172 -7.56 -3.89 12.92
N GLY A 173 -7.81 -4.40 14.13
CA GLY A 173 -9.02 -4.06 14.90
C GLY A 173 -9.10 -2.59 15.28
N ILE A 174 -7.98 -1.94 15.56
CA ILE A 174 -7.94 -0.48 15.76
C ILE A 174 -8.25 0.24 14.44
N CYS A 175 -7.71 -0.24 13.30
CA CYS A 175 -8.04 0.34 12.01
C CYS A 175 -9.53 0.24 11.67
N GLU A 176 -10.21 -0.81 12.14
CA GLU A 176 -11.68 -0.97 12.04
C GLU A 176 -12.43 0.08 12.86
N GLU A 177 -11.92 0.45 14.03
CA GLU A 177 -12.59 1.40 14.92
C GLU A 177 -12.40 2.86 14.50
N ILE A 178 -11.22 3.22 13.99
CA ILE A 178 -10.89 4.63 13.73
C ILE A 178 -10.81 4.98 12.24
N GLY A 179 -10.84 3.99 11.35
CA GLY A 179 -10.65 4.20 9.92
C GLY A 179 -11.90 3.98 9.08
N THR A 180 -11.75 4.19 7.79
CA THR A 180 -12.74 3.86 6.77
C THR A 180 -12.25 2.66 5.96
N GLU A 181 -12.99 1.56 5.96
CA GLU A 181 -12.62 0.37 5.21
C GLU A 181 -12.82 0.59 3.71
N VAL A 182 -11.78 0.30 2.93
CA VAL A 182 -11.82 0.37 1.48
C VAL A 182 -12.26 -0.99 0.93
N ARG A 183 -13.49 -1.08 0.48
CA ARG A 183 -14.02 -2.30 -0.14
C ARG A 183 -13.29 -2.63 -1.42
N TRP A 184 -13.28 -3.90 -1.79
CA TRP A 184 -12.58 -4.39 -2.96
C TRP A 184 -13.28 -5.57 -3.62
N MET A 185 -12.89 -5.83 -4.87
CA MET A 185 -13.25 -7.03 -5.62
C MET A 185 -11.96 -7.68 -6.14
N LYS A 186 -11.83 -8.99 -5.98
CA LYS A 186 -10.70 -9.75 -6.51
C LYS A 186 -10.95 -10.05 -8.00
N LYS A 187 -10.04 -9.64 -8.86
CA LYS A 187 -9.87 -10.13 -10.23
C LYS A 187 -8.94 -11.35 -10.21
N LYS A 188 -8.68 -12.01 -11.32
CA LYS A 188 -7.87 -13.26 -11.37
C LYS A 188 -6.59 -13.19 -10.50
N VAL A 189 -5.83 -12.11 -10.59
CA VAL A 189 -4.55 -11.92 -9.88
C VAL A 189 -4.53 -10.63 -9.07
N ASN A 190 -5.24 -9.59 -9.51
CA ASN A 190 -5.24 -8.25 -8.95
C ASN A 190 -6.51 -7.95 -8.15
N TYR A 191 -6.47 -6.88 -7.37
CA TYR A 191 -7.61 -6.33 -6.66
C TYR A 191 -8.08 -5.03 -7.32
N THR A 192 -9.38 -4.83 -7.40
CA THR A 192 -10.00 -3.54 -7.70
C THR A 192 -10.56 -2.98 -6.41
N TYR A 193 -10.09 -1.83 -5.98
CA TYR A 193 -10.51 -1.14 -4.78
C TYR A 193 -11.57 -0.08 -5.12
N TYR A 194 -12.64 0.03 -4.34
CA TYR A 194 -13.70 1.04 -4.55
C TYR A 194 -13.30 2.38 -3.95
N ILE A 195 -12.33 3.05 -4.59
CA ILE A 195 -11.71 4.30 -4.12
C ILE A 195 -12.73 5.45 -4.13
N ASN A 196 -13.60 5.52 -5.14
CA ASN A 196 -14.65 6.52 -5.21
C ASN A 196 -15.59 6.47 -4.00
N LYS A 197 -15.98 5.26 -3.55
CA LYS A 197 -16.84 5.08 -2.37
C LYS A 197 -16.12 5.49 -1.09
N MET A 198 -14.85 5.13 -0.93
CA MET A 198 -14.03 5.61 0.18
C MET A 198 -14.01 7.14 0.23
N CYS A 199 -13.76 7.81 -0.91
CA CYS A 199 -13.76 9.28 -0.97
C CYS A 199 -15.12 9.85 -0.60
N GLU A 200 -16.22 9.26 -1.07
CA GLU A 200 -17.58 9.69 -0.75
C GLU A 200 -17.87 9.58 0.75
N GLU A 201 -17.55 8.46 1.35
CA GLU A 201 -17.74 8.21 2.80
C GLU A 201 -16.90 9.19 3.64
N LEU A 202 -15.65 9.46 3.24
CA LEU A 202 -14.77 10.38 3.94
C LEU A 202 -15.23 11.83 3.82
N ILE A 203 -15.71 12.26 2.66
CA ILE A 203 -16.19 13.63 2.45
C ILE A 203 -17.48 13.86 3.22
N GLN A 204 -18.43 12.90 3.19
CA GLN A 204 -19.69 12.99 3.92
C GLN A 204 -19.49 12.85 5.44
N GLY A 205 -18.62 11.92 5.89
CA GLY A 205 -18.32 11.71 7.30
C GLY A 205 -17.34 12.73 7.90
N GLY A 206 -16.44 13.26 7.09
CA GLY A 206 -15.45 14.27 7.49
C GLY A 206 -16.08 15.61 7.82
N ASP A 207 -17.21 15.94 7.20
CA ASP A 207 -17.99 17.12 7.55
C ASP A 207 -18.54 17.07 9.00
N ALA A 208 -18.73 15.89 9.56
CA ALA A 208 -19.24 15.73 10.92
C ALA A 208 -18.13 15.60 11.99
N LYS A 209 -16.98 14.98 11.68
CA LYS A 209 -15.95 14.69 12.70
C LYS A 209 -14.84 15.74 12.81
N HIS A 210 -14.49 16.43 11.73
CA HIS A 210 -13.28 17.26 11.67
C HIS A 210 -13.54 18.76 11.50
N ARG A 211 -14.81 19.21 11.37
CA ARG A 211 -15.20 20.64 11.38
C ARG A 211 -15.44 21.22 12.78
N GLN A 212 -15.31 20.42 13.84
CA GLN A 212 -15.47 20.86 15.23
C GLN A 212 -14.13 20.96 15.97
N GLY A 213 -13.12 21.58 15.36
CA GLY A 213 -11.84 21.79 16.02
C GLY A 213 -11.15 23.06 15.55
#